data_e9ddca46273fd62972e3c331a10135da
#
_entry.id   e9ddca46273fd62972e3c331a10135da
#
_cell.length_a   1.000
_cell.length_b   1.000
_cell.length_c   1.000
_cell.angle_alpha   90.00
_cell.angle_beta   90.00
_cell.angle_gamma   90.00
#
_symmetry.space_group_name_H-M   'P 1'
#
loop_
_entity.id
_entity.type
_entity.pdbx_description
1 polymer ?
#
loop_
_entity_poly.entity_id
_entity_poly.type
_entity_poly.pdbx_seq_one_letter_code
_entity_poly.pdbx_strand_id
1 'polypeptide(L)'
;RGRGVGAARGASTRARASAVKEASAYEEMKAPSELHGFELVREDYIAEYDAKAFLFRHLGTGAEVMSLSNEDENKTFGVTFRTPPANSTGIPHILEHSVLCGSRKYPIKEPFVELIKGSLNTFLNAMTWPDKTAYPVASCNLQDFRNLTDVYLDAVFHPRCITNEKTFEQEGWHYELDDASGPMTYKGVVFNEMKGVYSSPDSVLMRECQQATFPDNTYGVDSGGDPTVIPELTFEEFKEFHAKYYHPSNSRMWFYGDDDVEERLKVLASFLDEFDRLEVDSTIGTQKFFTEPKRVVKSYATGEGEDAQKSFVQVNWMLSEEPFDPETGLAVGFLDNLLMGSASAPLRIALEESGLGEAIVGYGLEDELRQPTYALGLRGVAQEDIPKVEKLIHDTIAK
;
A
#
# COMPACT_ATOMS: atom_id res chain seq x y z
N ARG A 1 11.19 80.56 17.87
CA ARG A 1 10.97 80.23 19.30
C ARG A 1 10.33 78.85 19.35
N GLY A 2 10.83 77.86 19.90
CA GLY A 2 11.85 77.61 20.84
C GLY A 2 11.91 76.14 21.24
N ARG A 3 13.07 75.78 21.60
CA ARG A 3 13.47 74.70 22.52
C ARG A 3 13.09 73.26 22.22
N GLY A 4 14.13 72.51 21.87
CA GLY A 4 14.21 71.08 21.96
C GLY A 4 14.27 70.56 23.41
N VAL A 5 13.80 69.36 23.59
CA VAL A 5 14.08 68.51 24.76
C VAL A 5 14.49 67.16 24.22
N GLY A 6 15.73 66.78 24.52
CA GLY A 6 16.23 65.43 24.22
C GLY A 6 15.59 64.39 25.14
N ALA A 7 15.17 63.30 24.56
CA ALA A 7 14.76 62.12 25.29
C ALA A 7 15.77 61.01 25.07
N ALA A 8 16.42 60.64 26.15
CA ALA A 8 17.35 59.52 26.22
C ALA A 8 16.66 58.19 25.83
N ARG A 9 17.25 57.49 24.88
CA ARG A 9 16.88 56.12 24.56
C ARG A 9 17.42 55.19 25.64
N GLY A 10 16.55 54.76 26.54
CA GLY A 10 16.80 53.62 27.40
C GLY A 10 16.68 52.33 26.62
N ALA A 11 17.82 51.71 26.31
CA ALA A 11 17.85 50.36 25.80
C ALA A 11 17.45 49.37 26.90
N SER A 12 16.19 48.93 26.87
CA SER A 12 15.74 47.80 27.70
C SER A 12 16.21 46.52 27.05
N THR A 13 17.33 45.99 27.49
CA THR A 13 17.74 44.59 27.28
C THR A 13 16.79 43.69 28.05
N ARG A 14 15.69 43.31 27.43
CA ARG A 14 14.92 42.16 27.88
C ARG A 14 15.79 40.92 27.63
N ALA A 15 16.41 40.42 28.69
CA ALA A 15 16.91 39.05 28.73
C ALA A 15 15.74 38.11 28.36
N ARG A 16 15.81 37.45 27.21
CA ARG A 16 15.00 36.31 26.92
C ARG A 16 15.48 35.22 27.89
N ALA A 17 14.73 34.99 28.95
CA ALA A 17 14.82 33.76 29.70
C ALA A 17 14.50 32.65 28.65
N SER A 18 15.48 31.84 28.33
CA SER A 18 15.24 30.57 27.67
C SER A 18 14.41 29.75 28.67
N ALA A 19 13.10 29.64 28.42
CA ALA A 19 12.30 28.65 29.10
C ALA A 19 12.97 27.30 28.76
N VAL A 20 13.50 26.64 29.76
CA VAL A 20 13.87 25.22 29.64
C VAL A 20 12.56 24.53 29.28
N LYS A 21 12.46 24.05 28.03
CA LYS A 21 11.31 23.25 27.60
C LYS A 21 11.35 22.00 28.45
N GLU A 22 10.35 21.79 29.29
CA GLU A 22 10.23 20.53 30.02
C GLU A 22 10.23 19.41 28.99
N ALA A 23 10.98 18.33 29.26
CA ALA A 23 11.01 17.16 28.40
C ALA A 23 9.60 16.56 28.32
N SER A 24 9.20 16.10 27.13
CA SER A 24 7.94 15.43 26.95
C SER A 24 7.91 14.12 27.74
N ALA A 25 6.74 13.74 28.27
CA ALA A 25 6.55 12.46 28.93
C ALA A 25 6.91 11.28 28.00
N TYR A 26 6.72 11.46 26.69
CA TYR A 26 7.09 10.46 25.68
C TYR A 26 8.60 10.42 25.43
N GLU A 27 9.32 11.53 25.53
CA GLU A 27 10.80 11.55 25.45
C GLU A 27 11.43 10.70 26.57
N GLU A 28 10.87 10.78 27.79
CA GLU A 28 11.35 10.06 28.96
C GLU A 28 10.81 8.62 29.05
N MET A 29 9.81 8.25 28.25
CA MET A 29 9.17 6.96 28.27
C MET A 29 10.17 5.84 27.95
N LYS A 30 10.10 4.74 28.72
CA LYS A 30 10.95 3.55 28.58
C LYS A 30 10.10 2.29 28.54
N ALA A 31 10.56 1.30 27.79
CA ALA A 31 10.04 -0.05 27.86
C ALA A 31 11.07 -1.00 28.46
N PRO A 32 10.66 -2.09 29.12
CA PRO A 32 11.56 -3.17 29.53
C PRO A 32 12.27 -3.78 28.31
N SER A 33 13.49 -4.31 28.56
CA SER A 33 14.26 -4.99 27.49
C SER A 33 13.58 -6.25 26.98
N GLU A 34 12.71 -6.86 27.79
CA GLU A 34 11.89 -8.02 27.41
C GLU A 34 10.52 -7.88 28.09
N LEU A 35 9.44 -8.14 27.33
CA LEU A 35 8.06 -8.01 27.79
C LEU A 35 7.15 -8.96 27.00
N HIS A 36 6.40 -9.85 27.67
CA HIS A 36 5.47 -10.81 27.08
C HIS A 36 6.04 -11.61 25.89
N GLY A 37 7.29 -12.08 25.99
CA GLY A 37 7.94 -12.84 24.92
C GLY A 37 8.48 -11.98 23.76
N PHE A 38 8.51 -10.66 23.92
CA PHE A 38 9.12 -9.72 22.97
C PHE A 38 10.39 -9.11 23.53
N GLU A 39 11.47 -9.09 22.76
CA GLU A 39 12.67 -8.30 23.05
C GLU A 39 12.54 -6.89 22.46
N LEU A 40 13.01 -5.88 23.20
CA LEU A 40 13.15 -4.52 22.71
C LEU A 40 14.42 -4.44 21.84
N VAL A 41 14.24 -4.25 20.52
CA VAL A 41 15.35 -4.15 19.56
C VAL A 41 15.90 -2.73 19.48
N ARG A 42 14.99 -1.73 19.49
CA ARG A 42 15.34 -0.32 19.35
C ARG A 42 14.27 0.58 19.96
N GLU A 43 14.71 1.73 20.49
CA GLU A 43 13.82 2.82 20.88
C GLU A 43 14.31 4.15 20.33
N ASP A 44 13.38 5.00 19.91
CA ASP A 44 13.66 6.37 19.42
C ASP A 44 12.57 7.33 19.92
N TYR A 45 12.92 8.61 20.04
CA TYR A 45 11.95 9.68 20.25
C TYR A 45 11.87 10.55 18.98
N ILE A 46 10.66 10.69 18.44
CA ILE A 46 10.38 11.45 17.22
C ILE A 46 9.80 12.79 17.62
N ALA A 47 10.67 13.80 17.73
CA ALA A 47 10.32 15.12 18.27
C ALA A 47 9.24 15.85 17.46
N GLU A 48 9.18 15.63 16.15
CA GLU A 48 8.21 16.25 15.23
C GLU A 48 6.78 15.84 15.54
N TYR A 49 6.60 14.62 16.05
CA TYR A 49 5.29 14.05 16.38
C TYR A 49 5.05 13.90 17.88
N ASP A 50 5.99 14.34 18.71
CA ASP A 50 6.01 14.07 20.15
C ASP A 50 5.64 12.60 20.46
N ALA A 51 6.33 11.69 19.77
CA ALA A 51 6.03 10.27 19.81
C ALA A 51 7.25 9.45 20.22
N LYS A 52 7.05 8.46 21.09
CA LYS A 52 8.06 7.44 21.41
C LYS A 52 7.82 6.21 20.55
N ALA A 53 8.84 5.83 19.79
CA ALA A 53 8.85 4.63 18.97
C ALA A 53 9.63 3.51 19.64
N PHE A 54 9.04 2.33 19.69
CA PHE A 54 9.67 1.09 20.14
C PHE A 54 9.59 0.07 19.00
N LEU A 55 10.71 -0.55 18.68
CA LEU A 55 10.74 -1.73 17.80
C LEU A 55 10.96 -2.97 18.67
N PHE A 56 9.97 -3.84 18.70
CA PHE A 56 10.02 -5.12 19.36
C PHE A 56 10.14 -6.27 18.38
N ARG A 57 10.72 -7.39 18.84
CA ARG A 57 10.75 -8.65 18.11
C ARG A 57 10.23 -9.77 18.98
N HIS A 58 9.25 -10.54 18.51
CA HIS A 58 8.74 -11.71 19.20
C HIS A 58 9.77 -12.84 19.18
N LEU A 59 10.17 -13.35 20.35
CA LEU A 59 11.25 -14.33 20.49
C LEU A 59 10.91 -15.66 19.81
N GLY A 60 9.67 -16.12 19.93
CA GLY A 60 9.22 -17.40 19.37
C GLY A 60 9.18 -17.40 17.84
N THR A 61 8.59 -16.40 17.21
CA THR A 61 8.33 -16.37 15.77
C THR A 61 9.27 -15.45 14.98
N GLY A 62 9.93 -14.49 15.65
CA GLY A 62 10.71 -13.44 14.98
C GLY A 62 9.87 -12.31 14.38
N ALA A 63 8.57 -12.26 14.63
CA ALA A 63 7.70 -11.17 14.18
C ALA A 63 8.17 -9.83 14.72
N GLU A 64 8.18 -8.79 13.87
CA GLU A 64 8.57 -7.44 14.27
C GLU A 64 7.34 -6.55 14.48
N VAL A 65 7.38 -5.77 15.57
CA VAL A 65 6.30 -4.89 15.99
C VAL A 65 6.85 -3.50 16.23
N MET A 66 6.37 -2.52 15.48
CA MET A 66 6.62 -1.10 15.76
C MET A 66 5.49 -0.55 16.61
N SER A 67 5.80 0.00 17.77
CA SER A 67 4.84 0.62 18.68
C SER A 67 5.17 2.10 18.84
N LEU A 68 4.32 2.98 18.28
CA LEU A 68 4.42 4.42 18.46
C LEU A 68 3.42 4.87 19.52
N SER A 69 3.92 5.52 20.56
CA SER A 69 3.12 6.05 21.66
C SER A 69 3.15 7.58 21.66
N ASN A 70 1.97 8.19 21.67
CA ASN A 70 1.76 9.65 21.67
C ASN A 70 0.37 9.97 22.26
N GLU A 71 -0.07 11.24 22.24
CA GLU A 71 -1.34 11.69 22.80
C GLU A 71 -2.56 11.50 21.87
N ASP A 72 -2.39 10.89 20.68
CA ASP A 72 -3.49 10.73 19.74
C ASP A 72 -4.48 9.67 20.22
N GLU A 73 -5.71 10.11 20.48
CA GLU A 73 -6.81 9.22 20.89
C GLU A 73 -7.23 8.25 19.77
N ASN A 74 -6.93 8.54 18.50
CA ASN A 74 -7.26 7.67 17.37
C ASN A 74 -6.25 6.53 17.24
N LYS A 75 -6.40 5.54 18.08
CA LYS A 75 -5.55 4.36 18.14
C LYS A 75 -5.62 3.58 16.85
N THR A 76 -4.47 3.19 16.35
CA THR A 76 -4.36 2.45 15.09
C THR A 76 -3.54 1.17 15.29
N PHE A 77 -3.99 0.09 14.68
CA PHE A 77 -3.28 -1.16 14.56
C PHE A 77 -3.24 -1.59 13.10
N GLY A 78 -2.15 -2.22 12.69
CA GLY A 78 -2.08 -2.87 11.39
C GLY A 78 -1.15 -4.07 11.40
N VAL A 79 -1.52 -5.08 10.63
CA VAL A 79 -0.67 -6.22 10.30
C VAL A 79 -0.49 -6.30 8.79
N THR A 80 0.76 -6.43 8.36
CA THR A 80 1.13 -6.52 6.94
C THR A 80 1.95 -7.77 6.71
N PHE A 81 1.61 -8.50 5.66
CA PHE A 81 2.37 -9.65 5.19
C PHE A 81 2.98 -9.33 3.83
N ARG A 82 4.20 -9.81 3.57
CA ARG A 82 4.73 -9.82 2.22
C ARG A 82 4.12 -11.00 1.48
N THR A 83 3.40 -10.73 0.37
CA THR A 83 2.56 -11.68 -0.36
C THR A 83 2.85 -11.66 -1.86
N PRO A 84 4.10 -11.94 -2.31
CA PRO A 84 4.47 -11.87 -3.72
C PRO A 84 3.78 -13.00 -4.51
N PRO A 85 2.89 -12.69 -5.47
CA PRO A 85 2.30 -13.69 -6.35
C PRO A 85 3.28 -14.18 -7.41
N ALA A 86 3.08 -15.43 -7.87
CA ALA A 86 3.84 -16.01 -8.97
C ALA A 86 3.15 -15.88 -10.34
N ASN A 87 1.85 -15.57 -10.34
CA ASN A 87 1.02 -15.43 -11.53
C ASN A 87 -0.12 -14.43 -11.28
N SER A 88 -0.91 -14.17 -12.33
CA SER A 88 -2.03 -13.21 -12.29
C SER A 88 -3.37 -13.82 -11.87
N THR A 89 -3.38 -14.90 -11.08
CA THR A 89 -4.64 -15.49 -10.56
C THR A 89 -5.32 -14.62 -9.47
N GLY A 90 -4.66 -13.56 -8.99
CA GLY A 90 -5.22 -12.68 -7.96
C GLY A 90 -5.29 -13.31 -6.57
N ILE A 91 -4.50 -14.34 -6.32
CA ILE A 91 -4.52 -15.08 -5.05
C ILE A 91 -4.32 -14.18 -3.81
N PRO A 92 -3.43 -13.14 -3.81
CA PRO A 92 -3.32 -12.24 -2.67
C PRO A 92 -4.61 -11.46 -2.42
N HIS A 93 -5.29 -11.00 -3.47
CA HIS A 93 -6.52 -10.22 -3.40
C HIS A 93 -7.71 -11.09 -2.96
N ILE A 94 -7.83 -12.30 -3.52
CA ILE A 94 -8.88 -13.25 -3.10
C ILE A 94 -8.70 -13.64 -1.63
N LEU A 95 -7.46 -13.81 -1.15
CA LEU A 95 -7.20 -14.05 0.27
C LEU A 95 -7.52 -12.84 1.13
N GLU A 96 -7.21 -11.62 0.67
CA GLU A 96 -7.55 -10.40 1.38
C GLU A 96 -9.04 -10.36 1.74
N HIS A 97 -9.92 -10.59 0.77
CA HIS A 97 -11.36 -10.68 0.97
C HIS A 97 -11.73 -11.88 1.87
N SER A 98 -11.22 -13.05 1.54
CA SER A 98 -11.66 -14.32 2.13
C SER A 98 -11.35 -14.46 3.62
N VAL A 99 -10.20 -13.95 4.10
CA VAL A 99 -9.83 -14.05 5.53
C VAL A 99 -10.80 -13.27 6.42
N LEU A 100 -11.44 -12.23 5.87
CA LEU A 100 -12.45 -11.42 6.56
C LEU A 100 -13.85 -12.03 6.54
N CYS A 101 -14.04 -13.22 5.91
CA CYS A 101 -15.31 -13.94 5.84
C CYS A 101 -15.53 -14.94 6.98
N GLY A 102 -14.94 -14.69 8.14
CA GLY A 102 -15.09 -15.49 9.36
C GLY A 102 -13.79 -16.18 9.77
N SER A 103 -13.67 -16.37 11.07
CA SER A 103 -12.46 -16.89 11.70
C SER A 103 -12.78 -17.89 12.81
N ARG A 104 -11.74 -18.39 13.49
CA ARG A 104 -11.86 -19.37 14.58
C ARG A 104 -12.74 -18.84 15.73
N LYS A 105 -12.46 -17.63 16.22
CA LYS A 105 -13.21 -17.00 17.31
C LYS A 105 -14.53 -16.37 16.84
N TYR A 106 -14.58 -15.94 15.58
CA TYR A 106 -15.71 -15.23 14.99
C TYR A 106 -16.29 -15.99 13.79
N PRO A 107 -16.98 -17.14 14.04
CA PRO A 107 -17.44 -18.03 12.98
C PRO A 107 -18.74 -17.57 12.30
N ILE A 108 -18.91 -16.27 12.12
CA ILE A 108 -20.02 -15.67 11.38
C ILE A 108 -19.64 -15.45 9.92
N LYS A 109 -20.63 -15.29 9.04
CA LYS A 109 -20.39 -15.24 7.59
C LYS A 109 -19.58 -14.02 7.15
N GLU A 110 -19.87 -12.85 7.72
CA GLU A 110 -19.29 -11.58 7.31
C GLU A 110 -18.99 -10.69 8.54
N PRO A 111 -18.01 -11.07 9.39
CA PRO A 111 -17.68 -10.27 10.59
C PRO A 111 -17.25 -8.85 10.23
N PHE A 112 -16.60 -8.65 9.09
CA PHE A 112 -16.21 -7.34 8.59
C PHE A 112 -17.40 -6.41 8.37
N VAL A 113 -18.48 -6.90 7.74
CA VAL A 113 -19.71 -6.12 7.50
C VAL A 113 -20.40 -5.76 8.83
N GLU A 114 -20.39 -6.69 9.80
CA GLU A 114 -20.96 -6.43 11.12
C GLU A 114 -20.12 -5.40 11.91
N LEU A 115 -18.79 -5.42 11.77
CA LEU A 115 -17.91 -4.40 12.33
C LEU A 115 -18.17 -3.00 11.73
N ILE A 116 -18.30 -2.89 10.42
CA ILE A 116 -18.62 -1.61 9.76
C ILE A 116 -19.93 -1.02 10.32
N LYS A 117 -20.92 -1.86 10.61
CA LYS A 117 -22.23 -1.40 11.09
C LYS A 117 -22.29 -1.12 12.59
N GLY A 118 -21.53 -1.85 13.39
CA GLY A 118 -21.68 -1.90 14.85
C GLY A 118 -20.51 -1.37 15.66
N SER A 119 -19.34 -1.22 15.06
CA SER A 119 -18.12 -0.71 15.71
C SER A 119 -18.09 0.83 15.71
N LEU A 120 -17.31 1.38 16.64
CA LEU A 120 -16.97 2.81 16.73
C LEU A 120 -15.70 3.14 15.95
N ASN A 121 -15.35 2.30 14.97
CA ASN A 121 -14.15 2.48 14.16
C ASN A 121 -14.09 3.85 13.48
N THR A 122 -12.90 4.40 13.38
CA THR A 122 -12.59 5.59 12.57
C THR A 122 -11.99 5.19 11.23
N PHE A 123 -11.41 3.98 11.16
CA PHE A 123 -10.89 3.38 9.94
C PHE A 123 -10.96 1.85 10.03
N LEU A 124 -11.40 1.23 8.94
CA LEU A 124 -11.49 -0.22 8.79
C LEU A 124 -11.27 -0.57 7.33
N ASN A 125 -10.21 -1.30 7.01
CA ASN A 125 -9.92 -1.70 5.63
C ASN A 125 -9.06 -2.96 5.55
N ALA A 126 -8.92 -3.47 4.34
CA ALA A 126 -7.88 -4.39 3.92
C ALA A 126 -7.38 -3.91 2.55
N MET A 127 -6.12 -4.16 2.22
CA MET A 127 -5.50 -3.62 1.01
C MET A 127 -4.45 -4.58 0.46
N THR A 128 -4.54 -4.88 -0.83
CA THR A 128 -3.55 -5.68 -1.56
C THR A 128 -2.75 -4.79 -2.50
N TRP A 129 -1.42 -4.84 -2.36
CA TRP A 129 -0.44 -4.25 -3.26
C TRP A 129 0.29 -5.33 -4.07
N PRO A 130 1.13 -4.96 -5.03
CA PRO A 130 1.84 -5.94 -5.85
C PRO A 130 2.68 -6.96 -5.08
N ASP A 131 3.14 -6.64 -3.87
CA ASP A 131 4.07 -7.48 -3.09
C ASP A 131 3.68 -7.67 -1.62
N LYS A 132 2.60 -7.05 -1.15
CA LYS A 132 2.16 -7.08 0.25
C LYS A 132 0.66 -6.96 0.38
N THR A 133 0.13 -7.47 1.50
CA THR A 133 -1.27 -7.32 1.89
C THR A 133 -1.33 -6.81 3.33
N ALA A 134 -2.10 -5.77 3.59
CA ALA A 134 -2.20 -5.13 4.90
C ALA A 134 -3.65 -5.03 5.40
N TYR A 135 -3.79 -5.13 6.72
CA TYR A 135 -5.05 -5.12 7.44
C TYR A 135 -5.01 -4.07 8.54
N PRO A 136 -5.30 -2.79 8.23
CA PRO A 136 -5.32 -1.70 9.19
C PRO A 136 -6.69 -1.47 9.81
N VAL A 137 -6.71 -1.10 11.11
CA VAL A 137 -7.89 -0.67 11.85
C VAL A 137 -7.58 0.51 12.73
N ALA A 138 -8.55 1.38 12.98
CA ALA A 138 -8.44 2.48 13.94
C ALA A 138 -9.74 2.75 14.69
N SER A 139 -9.62 3.17 15.96
CA SER A 139 -10.75 3.62 16.78
C SER A 139 -10.28 4.55 17.91
N CYS A 140 -11.05 5.60 18.19
CA CYS A 140 -10.83 6.43 19.37
C CYS A 140 -11.28 5.73 20.65
N ASN A 141 -12.20 4.76 20.59
CA ASN A 141 -12.67 4.02 21.74
C ASN A 141 -11.74 2.83 22.04
N LEU A 142 -11.14 2.79 23.22
CA LEU A 142 -10.16 1.77 23.59
C LEU A 142 -10.73 0.34 23.55
N GLN A 143 -11.98 0.13 24.00
CA GLN A 143 -12.57 -1.20 24.00
C GLN A 143 -12.87 -1.66 22.58
N ASP A 144 -13.38 -0.77 21.75
CA ASP A 144 -13.62 -1.05 20.33
C ASP A 144 -12.31 -1.34 19.58
N PHE A 145 -11.27 -0.54 19.81
CA PHE A 145 -9.94 -0.76 19.25
C PHE A 145 -9.37 -2.16 19.60
N ARG A 146 -9.50 -2.58 20.86
CA ARG A 146 -9.09 -3.92 21.30
C ARG A 146 -9.90 -5.02 20.61
N ASN A 147 -11.21 -4.83 20.47
CA ASN A 147 -12.08 -5.77 19.75
C ASN A 147 -11.69 -5.88 18.27
N LEU A 148 -11.46 -4.74 17.60
CA LEU A 148 -11.03 -4.71 16.21
C LEU A 148 -9.68 -5.43 16.01
N THR A 149 -8.72 -5.16 16.89
CA THR A 149 -7.41 -5.83 16.85
C THR A 149 -7.54 -7.34 17.03
N ASP A 150 -8.35 -7.82 17.98
CA ASP A 150 -8.57 -9.26 18.21
C ASP A 150 -9.26 -9.92 17.01
N VAL A 151 -10.28 -9.27 16.44
CA VAL A 151 -10.98 -9.79 15.25
C VAL A 151 -10.04 -9.90 14.05
N TYR A 152 -9.22 -8.87 13.81
CA TYR A 152 -8.31 -8.87 12.65
C TYR A 152 -7.17 -9.88 12.81
N LEU A 153 -6.59 -10.01 14.00
CA LEU A 153 -5.58 -11.02 14.28
C LEU A 153 -6.14 -12.45 14.10
N ASP A 154 -7.34 -12.72 14.62
CA ASP A 154 -7.97 -14.03 14.45
C ASP A 154 -8.35 -14.29 12.99
N ALA A 155 -8.78 -13.26 12.26
CA ALA A 155 -9.10 -13.36 10.84
C ALA A 155 -7.89 -13.72 9.98
N VAL A 156 -6.75 -13.06 10.16
CA VAL A 156 -5.57 -13.31 9.32
C VAL A 156 -4.84 -14.60 9.68
N PHE A 157 -4.76 -14.96 10.99
CA PHE A 157 -4.02 -16.13 11.43
C PHE A 157 -4.86 -17.42 11.47
N HIS A 158 -6.17 -17.31 11.69
CA HIS A 158 -7.06 -18.47 11.84
C HIS A 158 -8.35 -18.33 11.03
N PRO A 159 -8.27 -17.99 9.72
CA PRO A 159 -9.46 -17.80 8.90
C PRO A 159 -10.17 -19.12 8.64
N ARG A 160 -11.48 -19.05 8.48
CA ARG A 160 -12.28 -20.22 8.08
C ARG A 160 -12.18 -20.54 6.60
N CYS A 161 -11.82 -19.59 5.76
CA CYS A 161 -11.74 -19.77 4.32
C CYS A 161 -10.80 -20.90 3.87
N ILE A 162 -9.75 -21.21 4.65
CA ILE A 162 -8.82 -22.32 4.34
C ILE A 162 -9.40 -23.70 4.61
N THR A 163 -10.53 -23.80 5.32
CA THR A 163 -11.26 -25.06 5.60
C THR A 163 -12.63 -25.08 4.97
N ASN A 164 -13.10 -23.99 4.42
CA ASN A 164 -14.41 -23.82 3.81
C ASN A 164 -14.28 -23.31 2.37
N GLU A 165 -14.21 -24.25 1.42
CA GLU A 165 -14.08 -23.95 -0.01
C GLU A 165 -15.17 -23.01 -0.55
N LYS A 166 -16.37 -23.00 0.07
CA LYS A 166 -17.45 -22.10 -0.33
C LYS A 166 -17.11 -20.61 -0.18
N THR A 167 -16.24 -20.27 0.75
CA THR A 167 -15.74 -18.89 0.88
C THR A 167 -14.83 -18.53 -0.28
N PHE A 168 -13.92 -19.44 -0.65
CA PHE A 168 -13.08 -19.27 -1.83
C PHE A 168 -13.91 -19.14 -3.12
N GLU A 169 -14.93 -19.99 -3.32
CA GLU A 169 -15.83 -19.91 -4.47
C GLU A 169 -16.62 -18.60 -4.49
N GLN A 170 -17.06 -18.09 -3.33
CA GLN A 170 -17.81 -16.83 -3.22
C GLN A 170 -16.91 -15.63 -3.53
N GLU A 171 -15.76 -15.53 -2.87
CA GLU A 171 -14.88 -14.36 -2.98
C GLU A 171 -14.00 -14.39 -4.25
N GLY A 172 -13.50 -15.56 -4.62
CA GLY A 172 -12.64 -15.73 -5.78
C GLY A 172 -13.42 -15.90 -7.06
N TRP A 173 -13.75 -17.15 -7.39
CA TRP A 173 -14.48 -17.47 -8.61
C TRP A 173 -15.22 -18.82 -8.51
N HIS A 174 -16.31 -18.95 -9.25
CA HIS A 174 -17.06 -20.19 -9.42
C HIS A 174 -17.80 -20.20 -10.75
N TYR A 175 -18.25 -21.40 -11.18
CA TYR A 175 -19.18 -21.51 -12.30
C TYR A 175 -20.59 -21.18 -11.85
N GLU A 176 -21.28 -20.36 -12.62
CA GLU A 176 -22.69 -20.04 -12.42
C GLU A 176 -23.51 -20.37 -13.66
N LEU A 177 -24.70 -20.92 -13.43
CA LEU A 177 -25.70 -21.22 -14.45
C LEU A 177 -26.99 -20.48 -14.10
N ASP A 178 -27.19 -19.31 -14.69
CA ASP A 178 -28.39 -18.49 -14.45
C ASP A 178 -29.67 -19.13 -14.99
N ASP A 179 -29.57 -19.87 -16.11
CA ASP A 179 -30.65 -20.58 -16.77
C ASP A 179 -30.14 -21.95 -17.22
N ALA A 180 -30.91 -23.03 -16.98
CA ALA A 180 -30.55 -24.40 -17.35
C ALA A 180 -30.27 -24.62 -18.88
N SER A 181 -30.76 -23.72 -19.72
CA SER A 181 -30.48 -23.69 -21.17
C SER A 181 -29.41 -22.69 -21.59
N GLY A 182 -28.91 -21.87 -20.65
CA GLY A 182 -27.89 -20.84 -20.89
C GLY A 182 -26.47 -21.41 -20.87
N PRO A 183 -25.47 -20.59 -21.23
CA PRO A 183 -24.07 -20.93 -21.04
C PRO A 183 -23.67 -20.82 -19.57
N MET A 184 -22.75 -21.68 -19.12
CA MET A 184 -22.06 -21.46 -17.86
C MET A 184 -21.19 -20.20 -17.95
N THR A 185 -21.20 -19.41 -16.87
CA THR A 185 -20.41 -18.19 -16.74
C THR A 185 -19.55 -18.28 -15.51
N TYR A 186 -18.51 -17.45 -15.43
CA TYR A 186 -17.71 -17.27 -14.23
C TYR A 186 -18.30 -16.15 -13.39
N LYS A 187 -18.41 -16.35 -12.07
CA LYS A 187 -18.77 -15.34 -11.09
C LYS A 187 -17.86 -15.44 -9.87
N GLY A 188 -17.89 -14.44 -9.03
CA GLY A 188 -17.10 -14.30 -7.81
C GLY A 188 -16.94 -12.81 -7.48
N VAL A 189 -16.75 -12.47 -6.22
CA VAL A 189 -16.63 -11.07 -5.81
C VAL A 189 -15.42 -10.43 -6.49
N VAL A 190 -14.21 -10.95 -6.25
CA VAL A 190 -12.97 -10.44 -6.84
C VAL A 190 -12.96 -10.59 -8.37
N PHE A 191 -13.45 -11.72 -8.90
CA PHE A 191 -13.57 -11.93 -10.35
C PHE A 191 -14.39 -10.80 -11.01
N ASN A 192 -15.55 -10.46 -10.45
CA ASN A 192 -16.42 -9.43 -11.01
C ASN A 192 -15.83 -8.01 -10.82
N GLU A 193 -15.20 -7.75 -9.68
CA GLU A 193 -14.48 -6.51 -9.42
C GLU A 193 -13.38 -6.29 -10.46
N MET A 194 -12.54 -7.29 -10.67
CA MET A 194 -11.43 -7.20 -11.62
C MET A 194 -11.90 -7.09 -13.07
N LYS A 195 -13.04 -7.69 -13.44
CA LYS A 195 -13.67 -7.40 -14.73
C LYS A 195 -14.03 -5.92 -14.87
N GLY A 196 -14.52 -5.29 -13.81
CA GLY A 196 -14.77 -3.85 -13.76
C GLY A 196 -13.48 -3.03 -13.94
N VAL A 197 -12.42 -3.39 -13.21
CA VAL A 197 -11.12 -2.74 -13.28
C VAL A 197 -10.53 -2.84 -14.69
N TYR A 198 -10.55 -4.01 -15.32
CA TYR A 198 -10.02 -4.23 -16.67
C TYR A 198 -10.91 -3.65 -17.80
N SER A 199 -12.10 -3.15 -17.47
CA SER A 199 -12.91 -2.37 -18.41
C SER A 199 -12.46 -0.91 -18.56
N SER A 200 -11.59 -0.41 -17.67
CA SER A 200 -11.02 0.93 -17.72
C SER A 200 -9.71 0.94 -18.53
N PRO A 201 -9.61 1.71 -19.61
CA PRO A 201 -8.38 1.83 -20.39
C PRO A 201 -7.19 2.35 -19.57
N ASP A 202 -7.41 3.29 -18.66
CA ASP A 202 -6.37 3.81 -17.74
C ASP A 202 -5.82 2.70 -16.83
N SER A 203 -6.69 1.84 -16.32
CA SER A 203 -6.29 0.69 -15.47
C SER A 203 -5.51 -0.36 -16.27
N VAL A 204 -5.92 -0.62 -17.52
CA VAL A 204 -5.17 -1.52 -18.42
C VAL A 204 -3.79 -0.96 -18.70
N LEU A 205 -3.69 0.34 -19.04
CA LEU A 205 -2.41 1.00 -19.27
C LEU A 205 -1.47 0.85 -18.08
N MET A 206 -1.93 1.16 -16.86
CA MET A 206 -1.13 1.08 -15.65
C MET A 206 -0.55 -0.34 -15.42
N ARG A 207 -1.40 -1.37 -15.55
CA ARG A 207 -0.99 -2.77 -15.36
C ARG A 207 -0.01 -3.24 -16.42
N GLU A 208 -0.30 -2.98 -17.69
CA GLU A 208 0.59 -3.35 -18.78
C GLU A 208 1.95 -2.63 -18.68
N CYS A 209 1.98 -1.37 -18.27
CA CYS A 209 3.21 -0.64 -18.04
C CYS A 209 4.03 -1.23 -16.88
N GLN A 210 3.41 -1.55 -15.73
CA GLN A 210 4.10 -2.19 -14.62
C GLN A 210 4.67 -3.55 -15.03
N GLN A 211 3.87 -4.40 -15.65
CA GLN A 211 4.30 -5.74 -16.09
C GLN A 211 5.40 -5.68 -17.15
N ALA A 212 5.31 -4.72 -18.08
CA ALA A 212 6.35 -4.53 -19.09
C ALA A 212 7.66 -3.99 -18.52
N THR A 213 7.59 -3.21 -17.43
CA THR A 213 8.77 -2.67 -16.74
C THR A 213 9.45 -3.72 -15.86
N PHE A 214 8.70 -4.68 -15.31
CA PHE A 214 9.19 -5.69 -14.38
C PHE A 214 8.91 -7.15 -14.82
N PRO A 215 9.29 -7.57 -16.04
CA PRO A 215 8.93 -8.89 -16.55
C PRO A 215 9.55 -10.08 -15.80
N ASP A 216 10.62 -9.86 -15.02
CA ASP A 216 11.43 -10.95 -14.43
C ASP A 216 11.19 -11.15 -12.92
N ASN A 217 10.22 -10.45 -12.33
CA ASN A 217 9.89 -10.57 -10.90
C ASN A 217 8.38 -10.51 -10.65
N THR A 218 7.96 -10.50 -9.37
CA THR A 218 6.54 -10.51 -8.96
C THR A 218 5.72 -9.32 -9.50
N TYR A 219 6.35 -8.20 -9.83
CA TYR A 219 5.66 -7.04 -10.39
C TYR A 219 5.28 -7.22 -11.87
N GLY A 220 5.81 -8.27 -12.52
CA GLY A 220 5.43 -8.69 -13.87
C GLY A 220 4.07 -9.40 -13.95
N VAL A 221 3.39 -9.61 -12.82
CA VAL A 221 2.05 -10.20 -12.74
C VAL A 221 1.10 -9.27 -11.98
N ASP A 222 -0.22 -9.51 -12.11
CA ASP A 222 -1.23 -8.72 -11.40
C ASP A 222 -1.63 -9.38 -10.08
N SER A 223 -1.26 -8.78 -8.95
CA SER A 223 -1.65 -9.23 -7.61
C SER A 223 -3.15 -9.15 -7.37
N GLY A 224 -3.84 -8.21 -8.03
CA GLY A 224 -5.28 -8.07 -8.00
C GLY A 224 -6.02 -9.16 -8.78
N GLY A 225 -5.37 -9.70 -9.80
CA GLY A 225 -5.88 -10.77 -10.65
C GLY A 225 -6.34 -10.30 -12.02
N ASP A 226 -5.91 -11.03 -13.05
CA ASP A 226 -6.43 -10.89 -14.41
C ASP A 226 -7.70 -11.74 -14.54
N PRO A 227 -8.86 -11.18 -14.93
CA PRO A 227 -10.10 -11.93 -15.08
C PRO A 227 -10.00 -13.15 -16.03
N THR A 228 -9.04 -13.13 -16.96
CA THR A 228 -8.80 -14.26 -17.86
C THR A 228 -7.97 -15.37 -17.21
N VAL A 229 -7.27 -15.07 -16.12
CA VAL A 229 -6.37 -15.99 -15.39
C VAL A 229 -6.96 -16.42 -14.03
N ILE A 230 -7.75 -15.55 -13.37
CA ILE A 230 -8.39 -15.87 -12.07
C ILE A 230 -9.05 -17.26 -12.05
N PRO A 231 -9.78 -17.74 -13.10
CA PRO A 231 -10.40 -19.06 -13.09
C PRO A 231 -9.43 -20.25 -13.14
N GLU A 232 -8.14 -20.02 -13.22
CA GLU A 232 -7.11 -21.06 -13.12
C GLU A 232 -6.72 -21.36 -11.67
N LEU A 233 -7.04 -20.44 -10.72
CA LEU A 233 -6.71 -20.61 -9.31
C LEU A 233 -7.47 -21.76 -8.67
N THR A 234 -6.74 -22.66 -8.05
CA THR A 234 -7.29 -23.81 -7.31
C THR A 234 -7.40 -23.52 -5.81
N PHE A 235 -8.31 -24.22 -5.15
CA PHE A 235 -8.44 -24.11 -3.69
C PHE A 235 -7.20 -24.62 -2.94
N GLU A 236 -6.47 -25.59 -3.49
CA GLU A 236 -5.22 -26.08 -2.91
C GLU A 236 -4.14 -24.99 -2.93
N GLU A 237 -3.90 -24.31 -4.07
CA GLU A 237 -2.96 -23.20 -4.18
C GLU A 237 -3.32 -22.06 -3.23
N PHE A 238 -4.62 -21.77 -3.09
CA PHE A 238 -5.13 -20.77 -2.16
C PHE A 238 -4.76 -21.09 -0.70
N LYS A 239 -4.93 -22.32 -0.25
CA LYS A 239 -4.55 -22.78 1.09
C LYS A 239 -3.03 -22.74 1.31
N GLU A 240 -2.26 -23.22 0.32
CA GLU A 240 -0.80 -23.22 0.38
C GLU A 240 -0.23 -21.80 0.48
N PHE A 241 -0.81 -20.85 -0.26
CA PHE A 241 -0.40 -19.45 -0.21
C PHE A 241 -0.66 -18.84 1.17
N HIS A 242 -1.83 -19.09 1.77
CA HIS A 242 -2.12 -18.67 3.14
C HIS A 242 -1.12 -19.27 4.13
N ALA A 243 -0.94 -20.59 4.09
CA ALA A 243 -0.03 -21.29 5.00
C ALA A 243 1.43 -20.79 4.90
N LYS A 244 1.86 -20.39 3.70
CA LYS A 244 3.20 -19.86 3.47
C LYS A 244 3.38 -18.44 3.93
N TYR A 245 2.46 -17.54 3.58
CA TYR A 245 2.68 -16.10 3.71
C TYR A 245 1.97 -15.45 4.89
N TYR A 246 0.82 -16.00 5.36
CA TYR A 246 0.06 -15.47 6.49
C TYR A 246 0.54 -16.07 7.82
N HIS A 247 1.84 -15.92 8.05
CA HIS A 247 2.50 -16.44 9.23
C HIS A 247 3.18 -15.31 10.01
N PRO A 248 3.18 -15.34 11.37
CA PRO A 248 3.83 -14.28 12.16
C PRO A 248 5.27 -13.99 11.75
N SER A 249 6.05 -15.00 11.38
CA SER A 249 7.44 -14.84 10.93
C SER A 249 7.60 -14.03 9.64
N ASN A 250 6.53 -13.86 8.86
CA ASN A 250 6.47 -13.05 7.63
C ASN A 250 5.72 -11.72 7.83
N SER A 251 5.30 -11.42 9.07
CA SER A 251 4.49 -10.24 9.36
C SER A 251 5.33 -9.04 9.80
N ARG A 252 4.80 -7.85 9.54
CA ARG A 252 5.16 -6.59 10.19
C ARG A 252 3.91 -6.03 10.82
N MET A 253 3.95 -5.78 12.12
CA MET A 253 2.84 -5.22 12.87
C MET A 253 3.20 -3.84 13.38
N TRP A 254 2.21 -2.99 13.53
CA TRP A 254 2.43 -1.65 14.05
C TRP A 254 1.22 -1.16 14.85
N PHE A 255 1.53 -0.38 15.85
CA PHE A 255 0.57 0.34 16.68
C PHE A 255 0.91 1.82 16.71
N TYR A 256 -0.12 2.64 16.84
CA TYR A 256 0.00 4.07 17.01
C TYR A 256 -1.12 4.57 17.92
N GLY A 257 -0.82 5.50 18.84
CA GLY A 257 -1.82 6.14 19.68
C GLY A 257 -1.46 6.19 21.16
N ASP A 258 -2.46 6.51 21.98
CA ASP A 258 -2.34 6.77 23.41
C ASP A 258 -2.55 5.52 24.30
N ASP A 259 -2.77 4.37 23.71
CA ASP A 259 -2.98 3.13 24.47
C ASP A 259 -1.67 2.51 24.97
N ASP A 260 -1.79 1.67 25.99
CA ASP A 260 -0.67 1.10 26.73
C ASP A 260 0.15 0.09 25.92
N VAL A 261 1.49 0.26 25.89
CA VAL A 261 2.43 -0.58 25.15
C VAL A 261 2.43 -2.03 25.65
N GLU A 262 2.32 -2.23 26.96
CA GLU A 262 2.29 -3.58 27.55
C GLU A 262 1.05 -4.34 27.09
N GLU A 263 -0.12 -3.69 27.08
CA GLU A 263 -1.38 -4.30 26.61
C GLU A 263 -1.33 -4.63 25.12
N ARG A 264 -0.67 -3.79 24.29
CA ARG A 264 -0.42 -4.09 22.85
C ARG A 264 0.33 -5.41 22.69
N LEU A 265 1.45 -5.56 23.39
CA LEU A 265 2.28 -6.76 23.29
C LEU A 265 1.58 -8.00 23.87
N LYS A 266 0.83 -7.85 24.96
CA LYS A 266 0.05 -8.92 25.55
C LYS A 266 -1.03 -9.47 24.63
N VAL A 267 -1.74 -8.60 23.91
CA VAL A 267 -2.70 -9.02 22.88
C VAL A 267 -1.99 -9.80 21.79
N LEU A 268 -0.88 -9.30 21.27
CA LEU A 268 -0.12 -10.00 20.24
C LEU A 268 0.41 -11.34 20.72
N ALA A 269 0.99 -11.42 21.94
CA ALA A 269 1.50 -12.66 22.52
C ALA A 269 0.42 -13.76 22.53
N SER A 270 -0.84 -13.41 22.84
CA SER A 270 -1.94 -14.37 22.88
C SER A 270 -2.25 -15.06 21.56
N PHE A 271 -1.76 -14.51 20.44
CA PHE A 271 -1.85 -15.12 19.11
C PHE A 271 -0.52 -15.70 18.65
N LEU A 272 0.58 -14.97 18.84
CA LEU A 272 1.89 -15.34 18.30
C LEU A 272 2.50 -16.54 19.02
N ASP A 273 2.21 -16.74 20.31
CA ASP A 273 2.68 -17.89 21.09
C ASP A 273 2.10 -19.24 20.60
N GLU A 274 1.08 -19.21 19.74
CA GLU A 274 0.53 -20.41 19.11
C GLU A 274 1.40 -20.91 17.94
N PHE A 275 2.40 -20.13 17.49
CA PHE A 275 3.20 -20.40 16.30
C PHE A 275 4.67 -20.64 16.63
N ASP A 276 5.25 -21.65 16.02
CA ASP A 276 6.71 -21.80 15.94
C ASP A 276 7.29 -20.88 14.87
N ARG A 277 8.61 -20.64 14.93
CA ARG A 277 9.29 -19.87 13.90
C ARG A 277 9.29 -20.61 12.56
N LEU A 278 8.88 -19.90 11.50
CA LEU A 278 8.91 -20.39 10.13
C LEU A 278 9.89 -19.54 9.29
N GLU A 279 10.74 -20.20 8.50
CA GLU A 279 11.54 -19.51 7.48
C GLU A 279 10.68 -19.34 6.23
N VAL A 280 10.31 -18.09 5.92
CA VAL A 280 9.50 -17.75 4.77
C VAL A 280 10.34 -16.99 3.77
N ASP A 281 10.56 -17.58 2.59
CA ASP A 281 11.09 -16.83 1.46
C ASP A 281 9.97 -16.03 0.79
N SER A 282 9.94 -14.75 1.11
CA SER A 282 9.07 -13.74 0.51
C SER A 282 9.88 -12.62 -0.15
N THR A 283 11.13 -12.91 -0.50
CA THR A 283 12.04 -11.94 -1.10
C THR A 283 11.57 -11.54 -2.50
N ILE A 284 11.53 -10.23 -2.75
CA ILE A 284 11.23 -9.70 -4.08
C ILE A 284 12.55 -9.58 -4.85
N GLY A 285 12.65 -10.27 -5.98
CA GLY A 285 13.79 -10.12 -6.89
C GLY A 285 13.82 -8.73 -7.54
N THR A 286 15.02 -8.28 -7.93
CA THR A 286 15.17 -7.01 -8.66
C THR A 286 15.20 -7.25 -10.16
N GLN A 287 14.54 -6.37 -10.91
CA GLN A 287 14.59 -6.29 -12.37
C GLN A 287 15.91 -5.62 -12.77
N LYS A 288 16.61 -6.18 -13.75
CA LYS A 288 17.79 -5.56 -14.34
C LYS A 288 17.39 -4.53 -15.40
N PHE A 289 18.22 -3.50 -15.57
CA PHE A 289 18.03 -2.53 -16.64
C PHE A 289 17.95 -3.22 -18.02
N PHE A 290 17.06 -2.72 -18.84
CA PHE A 290 17.03 -3.14 -20.25
C PHE A 290 18.27 -2.60 -20.97
N THR A 291 18.85 -3.42 -21.87
CA THR A 291 19.99 -3.02 -22.70
C THR A 291 19.60 -2.07 -23.83
N GLU A 292 18.32 -2.06 -24.17
CA GLU A 292 17.73 -1.18 -25.19
C GLU A 292 16.26 -0.88 -24.85
N PRO A 293 15.71 0.25 -25.33
CA PRO A 293 14.29 0.58 -25.11
C PRO A 293 13.37 -0.50 -25.68
N LYS A 294 12.36 -0.88 -24.91
CA LYS A 294 11.27 -1.77 -25.37
C LYS A 294 10.05 -0.94 -25.79
N ARG A 295 9.40 -1.35 -26.87
CA ARG A 295 8.08 -0.86 -27.26
C ARG A 295 7.06 -1.96 -27.11
N VAL A 296 6.03 -1.70 -26.27
CA VAL A 296 4.89 -2.59 -26.08
C VAL A 296 3.66 -1.93 -26.67
N VAL A 297 2.88 -2.68 -27.43
CA VAL A 297 1.62 -2.21 -28.04
C VAL A 297 0.53 -3.19 -27.62
N LYS A 298 -0.52 -2.66 -27.01
CA LYS A 298 -1.70 -3.42 -26.58
C LYS A 298 -2.96 -2.75 -27.10
N SER A 299 -3.99 -3.53 -27.35
CA SER A 299 -5.32 -3.04 -27.67
C SER A 299 -6.17 -2.97 -26.41
N TYR A 300 -7.08 -2.02 -26.36
CA TYR A 300 -8.09 -1.91 -25.32
C TYR A 300 -9.48 -1.77 -25.95
N ALA A 301 -10.52 -2.10 -25.17
CA ALA A 301 -11.90 -1.97 -25.65
C ALA A 301 -12.34 -0.51 -25.62
N THR A 302 -12.86 -0.01 -26.73
CA THR A 302 -13.50 1.30 -26.83
C THR A 302 -15.01 1.16 -26.65
N GLY A 303 -15.67 2.20 -26.11
CA GLY A 303 -17.14 2.27 -26.05
C GLY A 303 -17.78 2.37 -27.44
N GLU A 304 -19.08 2.06 -27.53
CA GLU A 304 -19.84 2.22 -28.78
C GLU A 304 -19.85 3.70 -29.21
N GLY A 305 -19.43 3.99 -30.43
CA GLY A 305 -19.46 5.33 -31.04
C GLY A 305 -18.24 6.21 -30.78
N GLU A 306 -17.22 5.72 -30.09
CA GLU A 306 -15.93 6.42 -30.00
C GLU A 306 -15.07 6.15 -31.23
N ASP A 307 -14.52 7.26 -31.77
CA ASP A 307 -13.60 7.16 -32.91
C ASP A 307 -12.36 6.33 -32.56
N ALA A 308 -12.09 5.30 -33.34
CA ALA A 308 -11.03 4.32 -33.16
C ALA A 308 -9.58 4.87 -33.23
N GLN A 309 -9.39 6.19 -33.16
CA GLN A 309 -8.10 6.86 -33.36
C GLN A 309 -7.45 7.38 -32.07
N LYS A 310 -8.02 7.07 -30.90
CA LYS A 310 -7.50 7.57 -29.65
C LYS A 310 -6.53 6.55 -29.03
N SER A 311 -5.27 6.92 -28.95
CA SER A 311 -4.24 6.10 -28.32
C SER A 311 -3.86 6.65 -26.94
N PHE A 312 -3.40 5.75 -26.08
CA PHE A 312 -2.63 6.08 -24.90
C PHE A 312 -1.15 5.89 -25.24
N VAL A 313 -0.33 6.85 -24.87
CA VAL A 313 1.13 6.81 -25.05
C VAL A 313 1.79 7.12 -23.74
N GLN A 314 2.56 6.20 -23.22
CA GLN A 314 3.29 6.38 -21.97
C GLN A 314 4.73 5.94 -22.13
N VAL A 315 5.65 6.75 -21.65
CA VAL A 315 7.07 6.44 -21.53
C VAL A 315 7.35 6.09 -20.08
N ASN A 316 8.00 4.96 -19.84
CA ASN A 316 8.32 4.46 -18.51
C ASN A 316 9.84 4.32 -18.38
N TRP A 317 10.38 4.72 -17.23
CA TRP A 317 11.77 4.56 -16.88
C TRP A 317 11.90 3.80 -15.56
N MET A 318 12.74 2.80 -15.53
CA MET A 318 13.28 2.26 -14.29
C MET A 318 14.42 3.18 -13.84
N LEU A 319 14.34 3.76 -12.67
CA LEU A 319 15.30 4.74 -12.18
C LEU A 319 16.51 4.11 -11.50
N SER A 320 16.33 2.92 -10.91
CA SER A 320 17.38 2.20 -10.22
C SER A 320 17.16 0.68 -10.27
N GLU A 321 18.24 -0.11 -10.23
CA GLU A 321 18.17 -1.57 -10.03
C GLU A 321 18.02 -1.95 -8.55
N GLU A 322 18.23 -1.01 -7.62
CA GLU A 322 18.09 -1.20 -6.18
C GLU A 322 17.15 -0.12 -5.61
N PRO A 323 16.57 -0.33 -4.43
CA PRO A 323 15.82 0.72 -3.74
C PRO A 323 16.66 2.00 -3.58
N PHE A 324 16.02 3.14 -3.64
CA PHE A 324 16.70 4.39 -3.29
C PHE A 324 17.04 4.43 -1.79
N ASP A 325 18.20 5.01 -1.47
CA ASP A 325 18.42 5.50 -0.12
C ASP A 325 17.51 6.74 0.15
N PRO A 326 17.23 7.07 1.42
CA PRO A 326 16.28 8.13 1.75
C PRO A 326 16.64 9.52 1.18
N GLU A 327 17.94 9.85 1.06
CA GLU A 327 18.40 11.12 0.52
C GLU A 327 18.15 11.18 -0.99
N THR A 328 18.52 10.13 -1.72
CA THR A 328 18.25 10.00 -3.16
C THR A 328 16.75 10.01 -3.44
N GLY A 329 15.94 9.26 -2.68
CA GLY A 329 14.48 9.22 -2.83
C GLY A 329 13.86 10.61 -2.64
N LEU A 330 14.26 11.33 -1.60
CA LEU A 330 13.81 12.70 -1.37
C LEU A 330 14.23 13.65 -2.50
N ALA A 331 15.47 13.57 -2.98
CA ALA A 331 15.95 14.42 -4.07
C ALA A 331 15.18 14.18 -5.38
N VAL A 332 14.89 12.93 -5.71
CA VAL A 332 14.07 12.57 -6.90
C VAL A 332 12.62 13.03 -6.71
N GLY A 333 12.06 12.92 -5.49
CA GLY A 333 10.74 13.45 -5.18
C GLY A 333 10.65 14.98 -5.37
N PHE A 334 11.70 15.74 -4.99
CA PHE A 334 11.77 17.17 -5.31
C PHE A 334 11.84 17.41 -6.82
N LEU A 335 12.61 16.62 -7.54
CA LEU A 335 12.71 16.74 -9.00
C LEU A 335 11.36 16.47 -9.68
N ASP A 336 10.64 15.43 -9.27
CA ASP A 336 9.29 15.14 -9.76
C ASP A 336 8.35 16.33 -9.52
N ASN A 337 8.36 16.88 -8.30
CA ASN A 337 7.54 18.04 -7.98
C ASN A 337 7.89 19.27 -8.84
N LEU A 338 9.17 19.51 -9.13
CA LEU A 338 9.61 20.59 -10.02
C LEU A 338 9.15 20.36 -11.46
N LEU A 339 9.13 19.13 -11.94
CA LEU A 339 8.76 18.79 -13.31
C LEU A 339 7.24 18.74 -13.54
N MET A 340 6.48 18.24 -12.55
CA MET A 340 5.06 17.90 -12.69
C MET A 340 4.14 18.46 -11.60
N GLY A 341 4.67 18.84 -10.44
CA GLY A 341 3.89 19.07 -9.21
C GLY A 341 3.00 20.31 -9.20
N SER A 342 3.15 21.23 -10.15
CA SER A 342 2.32 22.44 -10.24
C SER A 342 1.83 22.72 -11.65
N ALA A 343 0.80 23.54 -11.79
CA ALA A 343 0.30 23.98 -13.09
C ALA A 343 1.32 24.80 -13.91
N SER A 344 2.40 25.28 -13.26
CA SER A 344 3.50 26.01 -13.92
C SER A 344 4.74 25.13 -14.13
N ALA A 345 4.67 23.85 -13.81
CA ALA A 345 5.78 22.94 -13.96
C ALA A 345 6.10 22.69 -15.45
N PRO A 346 7.37 22.71 -15.87
CA PRO A 346 7.75 22.79 -17.28
C PRO A 346 7.28 21.58 -18.09
N LEU A 347 7.36 20.38 -17.58
CA LEU A 347 6.96 19.18 -18.29
C LEU A 347 5.45 19.07 -18.37
N ARG A 348 4.75 19.46 -17.32
CA ARG A 348 3.29 19.54 -17.28
C ARG A 348 2.76 20.53 -18.32
N ILE A 349 3.29 21.77 -18.35
CA ILE A 349 2.92 22.78 -19.37
C ILE A 349 3.19 22.24 -20.77
N ALA A 350 4.38 21.66 -21.00
CA ALA A 350 4.73 21.15 -22.33
C ALA A 350 3.75 20.10 -22.83
N LEU A 351 3.28 19.21 -21.95
CA LEU A 351 2.28 18.18 -22.30
C LEU A 351 0.88 18.78 -22.50
N GLU A 352 0.40 19.60 -21.56
CA GLU A 352 -0.95 20.18 -21.60
C GLU A 352 -1.14 21.15 -22.78
N GLU A 353 -0.12 21.97 -23.12
CA GLU A 353 -0.20 22.96 -24.19
C GLU A 353 0.18 22.40 -25.57
N SER A 354 0.65 21.14 -25.65
CA SER A 354 1.10 20.53 -26.90
C SER A 354 0.00 20.37 -27.95
N GLY A 355 -1.25 20.20 -27.51
CA GLY A 355 -2.36 19.85 -28.37
C GLY A 355 -2.27 18.44 -29.00
N LEU A 356 -1.34 17.59 -28.53
CA LEU A 356 -1.11 16.24 -29.02
C LEU A 356 -2.01 15.17 -28.38
N GLY A 357 -2.67 15.48 -27.28
CA GLY A 357 -3.55 14.58 -26.57
C GLY A 357 -4.59 15.32 -25.73
N GLU A 358 -5.45 14.58 -25.05
CA GLU A 358 -6.58 15.13 -24.27
C GLU A 358 -6.22 15.32 -22.78
N ALA A 359 -5.40 14.43 -22.23
CA ALA A 359 -4.98 14.49 -20.83
C ALA A 359 -3.66 13.76 -20.59
N ILE A 360 -2.97 14.15 -19.52
CA ILE A 360 -1.75 13.48 -19.06
C ILE A 360 -2.11 12.13 -18.46
N VAL A 361 -1.27 11.12 -18.71
CA VAL A 361 -1.25 9.81 -18.08
C VAL A 361 0.13 9.52 -17.51
N GLY A 362 0.21 8.56 -16.59
CA GLY A 362 1.40 8.28 -15.80
C GLY A 362 1.39 9.09 -14.50
N TYR A 363 2.09 8.57 -13.50
CA TYR A 363 2.02 9.09 -12.12
C TYR A 363 3.27 9.88 -11.73
N GLY A 364 4.22 10.13 -12.67
CA GLY A 364 5.52 10.68 -12.33
C GLY A 364 6.37 9.63 -11.61
N LEU A 365 6.89 9.99 -10.44
CA LEU A 365 7.66 9.09 -9.57
C LEU A 365 6.74 8.07 -8.89
N GLU A 366 7.09 6.80 -9.04
CA GLU A 366 6.55 5.66 -8.29
C GLU A 366 7.69 5.02 -7.49
N ASP A 367 7.67 5.13 -6.18
CA ASP A 367 8.71 4.64 -5.26
C ASP A 367 8.16 3.70 -4.15
N GLU A 368 6.90 3.30 -4.24
CA GLU A 368 6.29 2.33 -3.32
C GLU A 368 6.71 0.87 -3.63
N LEU A 369 7.12 0.58 -4.86
CA LEU A 369 7.69 -0.70 -5.25
C LEU A 369 9.15 -0.78 -4.80
N ARG A 370 9.70 -1.99 -4.78
CA ARG A 370 11.12 -2.19 -4.40
C ARG A 370 12.08 -1.36 -5.24
N GLN A 371 11.77 -1.16 -6.52
CA GLN A 371 12.58 -0.39 -7.45
C GLN A 371 11.78 0.80 -7.96
N PRO A 372 12.32 2.02 -7.84
CA PRO A 372 11.60 3.21 -8.23
C PRO A 372 11.51 3.33 -9.77
N THR A 373 10.36 3.81 -10.22
CA THR A 373 10.09 4.08 -11.64
C THR A 373 9.59 5.50 -11.85
N TYR A 374 9.62 5.94 -13.09
CA TYR A 374 9.04 7.21 -13.51
C TYR A 374 8.21 6.99 -14.78
N ALA A 375 7.03 7.56 -14.84
CA ALA A 375 6.10 7.32 -15.94
C ALA A 375 5.33 8.58 -16.33
N LEU A 376 5.33 8.90 -17.62
CA LEU A 376 4.58 10.04 -18.17
C LEU A 376 4.11 9.77 -19.59
N GLY A 377 2.97 10.34 -19.93
CA GLY A 377 2.42 10.26 -21.26
C GLY A 377 1.17 11.10 -21.49
N LEU A 378 0.49 10.84 -22.56
CA LEU A 378 -0.80 11.44 -22.93
C LEU A 378 -1.80 10.37 -23.37
N ARG A 379 -3.07 10.59 -23.07
CA ARG A 379 -4.20 9.86 -23.65
C ARG A 379 -4.93 10.73 -24.68
N GLY A 380 -5.74 10.09 -25.52
CA GLY A 380 -6.46 10.78 -26.58
C GLY A 380 -5.55 11.21 -27.74
N VAL A 381 -4.45 10.50 -27.95
CA VAL A 381 -3.41 10.82 -28.94
C VAL A 381 -3.77 10.21 -30.27
N ALA A 382 -3.67 10.98 -31.38
CA ALA A 382 -3.77 10.45 -32.75
C ALA A 382 -2.57 9.52 -33.04
N GLN A 383 -2.81 8.44 -33.77
CA GLN A 383 -1.77 7.41 -33.98
C GLN A 383 -0.51 7.98 -34.67
N GLU A 384 -0.66 8.93 -35.57
CA GLU A 384 0.45 9.64 -36.26
C GLU A 384 1.24 10.58 -35.35
N ASP A 385 0.67 10.96 -34.18
CA ASP A 385 1.29 11.89 -33.22
C ASP A 385 2.05 11.18 -32.11
N ILE A 386 1.96 9.86 -32.00
CA ILE A 386 2.69 9.05 -30.99
C ILE A 386 4.19 9.42 -30.95
N PRO A 387 4.95 9.46 -32.08
CA PRO A 387 6.36 9.83 -32.02
C PRO A 387 6.62 11.27 -31.56
N LYS A 388 5.65 12.18 -31.75
CA LYS A 388 5.76 13.59 -31.35
C LYS A 388 5.63 13.70 -29.82
N VAL A 389 4.73 12.92 -29.22
CA VAL A 389 4.58 12.86 -27.74
C VAL A 389 5.87 12.34 -27.09
N GLU A 390 6.41 11.23 -27.58
CA GLU A 390 7.68 10.67 -27.08
C GLU A 390 8.81 11.71 -27.17
N LYS A 391 8.96 12.34 -28.34
CA LYS A 391 9.99 13.37 -28.54
C LYS A 391 9.79 14.57 -27.62
N LEU A 392 8.55 15.04 -27.44
CA LEU A 392 8.23 16.19 -26.58
C LEU A 392 8.67 15.92 -25.13
N ILE A 393 8.38 14.72 -24.60
CA ILE A 393 8.76 14.33 -23.25
C ILE A 393 10.28 14.36 -23.11
N HIS A 394 11.00 13.66 -23.99
CA HIS A 394 12.46 13.60 -23.96
C HIS A 394 13.13 14.96 -24.13
N ASP A 395 12.67 15.78 -25.08
CA ASP A 395 13.22 17.11 -25.33
C ASP A 395 12.99 18.06 -24.14
N THR A 396 11.88 17.89 -23.41
CA THR A 396 11.57 18.75 -22.26
C THR A 396 12.38 18.36 -21.03
N ILE A 397 12.55 17.08 -20.77
CA ILE A 397 13.42 16.59 -19.69
C ILE A 397 14.89 16.95 -19.91
N ALA A 398 15.34 17.00 -21.18
CA ALA A 398 16.72 17.31 -21.53
C ALA A 398 17.08 18.82 -21.40
N LYS A 399 16.10 19.71 -21.22
CA LYS A 399 16.28 21.17 -21.07
C LYS A 399 16.43 21.59 -19.63
#